data_feab068bc143878c36492b40023c9b19
#
_entry.id   feab068bc143878c36492b40023c9b19
#
_cell.length_a   1.000
_cell.length_b   1.000
_cell.length_c   1.000
_cell.angle_alpha   90.00
_cell.angle_beta   90.00
_cell.angle_gamma   90.00
#
_symmetry.space_group_name_H-M   'P 1'
#
loop_
_entity.id
_entity.type
_entity.pdbx_description
1 polymer ?
#
loop_
_entity_poly.entity_id
_entity_poly.type
_entity_poly.pdbx_seq_one_letter_code
_entity_poly.pdbx_strand_id
1 'polypeptide(L)' 'MTATTPATESPAALIERLARAGRAAQRVLARLDHAAKAAALRAAAQALREDAAAILAANAEDLAAGTANGLTLAMLDRL' A
#
# COMPACT_ATOMS: atom_id res chain seq x y z
N MET A 1 -14.78 -4.83 -15.84
CA MET A 1 -14.15 -6.10 -15.44
C MET A 1 -13.42 -5.93 -14.14
N THR A 2 -13.66 -6.77 -13.23
CA THR A 2 -13.06 -6.70 -11.90
C THR A 2 -11.70 -7.37 -11.92
N ALA A 3 -10.68 -6.65 -11.51
CA ALA A 3 -9.40 -7.28 -11.21
C ALA A 3 -9.61 -8.20 -10.02
N THR A 4 -9.56 -9.48 -10.24
CA THR A 4 -9.73 -10.45 -9.18
C THR A 4 -8.36 -10.87 -8.70
N THR A 5 -8.07 -10.64 -7.44
CA THR A 5 -6.93 -11.27 -6.80
C THR A 5 -7.25 -12.75 -6.70
N PRO A 6 -6.43 -13.63 -7.28
CA PRO A 6 -6.70 -15.05 -7.19
C PRO A 6 -6.74 -15.48 -5.73
N ALA A 7 -7.86 -16.02 -5.31
CA ALA A 7 -8.04 -16.51 -3.93
C ALA A 7 -7.04 -17.63 -3.60
N THR A 8 -6.45 -18.23 -4.63
CA THR A 8 -5.52 -19.36 -4.51
C THR A 8 -4.05 -18.96 -4.56
N GLU A 9 -3.77 -17.66 -4.71
CA GLU A 9 -2.37 -17.21 -4.74
C GLU A 9 -1.72 -17.45 -3.38
N SER A 10 -0.61 -18.19 -3.37
CA SER A 10 0.15 -18.44 -2.15
C SER A 10 0.86 -17.16 -1.67
N PRO A 11 1.19 -17.06 -0.39
CA PRO A 11 2.00 -15.93 0.11
C PRO A 11 3.32 -15.78 -0.65
N ALA A 12 3.99 -16.89 -0.99
CA ALA A 12 5.24 -16.85 -1.74
C ALA A 12 5.02 -16.28 -3.15
N ALA A 13 3.97 -16.71 -3.85
CA ALA A 13 3.64 -16.21 -5.18
C ALA A 13 3.27 -14.73 -5.16
N LEU A 14 2.54 -14.29 -4.15
CA LEU A 14 2.19 -12.89 -3.95
C LEU A 14 3.44 -12.03 -3.80
N ILE A 15 4.35 -12.43 -2.93
CA ILE A 15 5.59 -11.69 -2.68
C ILE A 15 6.46 -11.65 -3.94
N GLU A 16 6.58 -12.77 -4.65
CA GLU A 16 7.34 -12.80 -5.90
C GLU A 16 6.75 -11.84 -6.94
N ARG A 17 5.44 -11.83 -7.08
CA ARG A 17 4.74 -10.93 -8.02
C ARG A 17 4.97 -9.48 -7.66
N LEU A 18 4.83 -9.12 -6.39
CA LEU A 18 5.05 -7.77 -5.90
C LEU A 18 6.51 -7.33 -6.09
N ALA A 19 7.46 -8.22 -5.80
CA ALA A 19 8.88 -7.93 -5.97
C ALA A 19 9.25 -7.69 -7.44
N ARG A 20 8.72 -8.48 -8.34
CA ARG A 20 8.95 -8.31 -9.79
C ARG A 20 8.32 -7.00 -10.30
N ALA A 21 7.10 -6.70 -9.86
CA ALA A 21 6.43 -5.45 -10.22
C ALA A 21 7.21 -4.23 -9.67
N GLY A 22 7.69 -4.30 -8.45
CA GLY A 22 8.51 -3.25 -7.84
C GLY A 22 9.82 -3.05 -8.59
N ARG A 23 10.49 -4.12 -8.99
CA ARG A 23 11.73 -4.02 -9.77
C ARG A 23 11.49 -3.39 -11.13
N ALA A 24 10.42 -3.77 -11.81
CA ALA A 24 10.07 -3.20 -13.11
C ALA A 24 9.76 -1.69 -12.97
N ALA A 25 8.99 -1.33 -11.97
CA ALA A 25 8.67 0.07 -11.68
C ALA A 25 9.93 0.88 -11.35
N GLN A 26 10.84 0.32 -10.56
CA GLN A 26 12.11 0.97 -10.21
C GLN A 26 12.95 1.29 -11.43
N ARG A 27 13.00 0.41 -12.41
CA ARG A 27 13.75 0.65 -13.65
C ARG A 27 13.20 1.85 -14.43
N VAL A 28 11.88 2.00 -14.46
CA VAL A 28 11.23 3.15 -15.09
C VAL A 28 11.52 4.42 -14.31
N LEU A 29 11.35 4.39 -13.00
CA LEU A 29 11.58 5.54 -12.12
C LEU A 29 13.03 6.02 -12.18
N ALA A 30 13.99 5.12 -12.28
CA ALA A 30 15.41 5.47 -12.34
C ALA A 30 15.78 6.32 -13.57
N ARG A 31 14.98 6.23 -14.64
CA ARG A 31 15.21 6.98 -15.89
C ARG A 31 14.51 8.34 -15.92
N LEU A 32 13.65 8.61 -14.97
CA LEU A 32 12.94 9.89 -14.92
C LEU A 32 13.89 11.01 -14.49
N ASP A 33 13.67 12.19 -15.06
CA ASP A 33 14.36 13.39 -14.61
C ASP A 33 13.74 13.91 -13.30
N HIS A 34 14.35 14.94 -12.74
CA HIS A 34 13.90 15.52 -11.49
C HIS A 34 12.45 16.02 -11.56
N ALA A 35 12.08 16.70 -12.63
CA ALA A 35 10.73 17.25 -12.79
C ALA A 35 9.67 16.13 -12.84
N ALA A 36 9.94 15.05 -13.56
CA ALA A 36 9.03 13.90 -13.65
C ALA A 36 8.90 13.19 -12.30
N LYS A 37 10.01 13.02 -11.57
CA LYS A 37 9.97 12.43 -10.22
C LYS A 37 9.16 13.29 -9.25
N ALA A 38 9.34 14.60 -9.28
CA ALA A 38 8.58 15.53 -8.45
C ALA A 38 7.09 15.48 -8.78
N ALA A 39 6.74 15.43 -10.07
CA ALA A 39 5.34 15.31 -10.50
C ALA A 39 4.72 14.00 -10.01
N ALA A 40 5.45 12.89 -10.08
CA ALA A 40 4.97 11.59 -9.59
C ALA A 40 4.72 11.63 -8.08
N LEU A 41 5.61 12.23 -7.31
CA LEU A 41 5.43 12.37 -5.86
C LEU A 41 4.23 13.25 -5.51
N ARG A 42 4.02 14.34 -6.24
CA ARG A 42 2.85 15.19 -6.04
C ARG A 42 1.55 14.45 -6.37
N ALA A 43 1.55 13.66 -7.44
CA ALA A 43 0.39 12.84 -7.80
C ALA A 43 0.09 11.80 -6.73
N ALA A 44 1.10 11.14 -6.18
CA ALA A 44 0.95 10.19 -5.09
C ALA A 44 0.40 10.86 -3.82
N ALA A 45 0.92 12.03 -3.47
CA ALA A 45 0.44 12.79 -2.32
C ALA A 45 -1.03 13.20 -2.51
N GLN A 46 -1.39 13.64 -3.72
CA GLN A 46 -2.78 14.00 -4.03
C GLN A 46 -3.71 12.78 -3.92
N ALA A 47 -3.29 11.63 -4.43
CA ALA A 47 -4.07 10.39 -4.34
C ALA A 47 -4.32 10.00 -2.87
N LEU A 48 -3.30 10.11 -2.01
CA LEU A 48 -3.45 9.86 -0.58
C LEU A 48 -4.46 10.80 0.06
N ARG A 49 -4.42 12.08 -0.28
CA ARG A 49 -5.38 13.07 0.24
C ARG A 49 -6.80 12.78 -0.22
N GLU A 50 -6.97 12.40 -1.47
CA GLU A 50 -8.28 12.06 -2.02
C GLU A 50 -8.86 10.80 -1.38
N ASP A 51 -8.01 9.84 -1.06
CA ASP A 51 -8.41 8.56 -0.47
C ASP A 51 -8.35 8.55 1.06
N ALA A 52 -8.09 9.69 1.71
CA ALA A 52 -7.89 9.77 3.15
C ALA A 52 -9.03 9.12 3.94
N ALA A 53 -10.28 9.36 3.56
CA ALA A 53 -11.42 8.80 4.27
C ALA A 53 -11.42 7.26 4.21
N ALA A 54 -11.12 6.69 3.05
CA ALA A 54 -11.06 5.23 2.87
C ALA A 54 -9.89 4.63 3.66
N ILE A 55 -8.73 5.29 3.65
CA ILE A 55 -7.55 4.85 4.39
C ILE A 55 -7.83 4.87 5.90
N LEU A 56 -8.43 5.94 6.40
CA LEU A 56 -8.77 6.05 7.82
C LEU A 56 -9.83 5.04 8.25
N ALA A 57 -10.80 4.75 7.38
CA ALA A 57 -11.80 3.72 7.65
C ALA A 57 -11.17 2.33 7.75
N ALA A 58 -10.28 1.99 6.84
CA ALA A 58 -9.54 0.73 6.88
C ALA A 58 -8.66 0.64 8.12
N ASN A 59 -7.99 1.73 8.48
CA ASN A 59 -7.18 1.78 9.69
C ASN A 59 -8.01 1.57 10.96
N ALA A 60 -9.21 2.13 11.01
CA ALA A 60 -10.12 1.93 12.14
C ALA A 60 -10.52 0.46 12.28
N GLU A 61 -10.75 -0.24 11.18
CA GLU A 61 -11.02 -1.68 11.20
C GLU A 61 -9.83 -2.46 11.74
N ASP A 62 -8.61 -2.10 11.31
CA ASP A 62 -7.39 -2.75 11.78
C ASP A 62 -7.16 -2.52 13.29
N LEU A 63 -7.44 -1.33 13.77
CA LEU A 63 -7.37 -1.01 15.22
C LEU A 63 -8.35 -1.86 16.01
N ALA A 64 -9.59 -1.99 15.54
CA ALA A 64 -10.60 -2.80 16.18
C ALA A 64 -10.20 -4.28 16.21
N ALA A 65 -9.71 -4.80 15.08
CA ALA A 65 -9.23 -6.18 14.99
C ALA A 65 -8.02 -6.41 15.89
N GLY A 66 -7.08 -5.47 15.92
CA GLY A 66 -5.91 -5.53 16.78
C GLY A 66 -6.28 -5.57 18.26
N THR A 67 -7.23 -4.75 18.67
CA THR A 67 -7.74 -4.76 20.04
C THR A 67 -8.37 -6.11 20.37
N ALA A 68 -9.22 -6.64 19.50
CA ALA A 68 -9.87 -7.93 19.69
C ALA A 68 -8.86 -9.09 19.78
N ASN A 69 -7.73 -8.96 19.06
CA ASN A 69 -6.66 -9.96 19.04
C ASN A 69 -5.63 -9.77 20.17
N GLY A 70 -5.85 -8.85 21.08
CA GLY A 70 -5.03 -8.68 22.28
C GLY A 70 -3.73 -7.90 22.07
N LEU A 71 -3.64 -7.06 21.04
CA LEU A 71 -2.47 -6.20 20.87
C LEU A 71 -2.36 -5.20 22.04
N THR A 72 -1.13 -4.93 22.46
CA THR A 72 -0.87 -3.92 23.50
C THR A 72 -1.21 -2.52 23.04
N LEU A 73 -1.43 -1.59 23.98
CA LEU A 73 -1.66 -0.20 23.65
C LEU A 73 -0.51 0.39 22.83
N ALA A 74 0.74 0.01 23.16
CA ALA A 74 1.91 0.47 22.42
C ALA A 74 1.90 0.01 20.97
N MET A 75 1.45 -1.22 20.71
CA MET A 75 1.34 -1.76 19.35
C MET A 75 0.20 -1.10 18.57
N LEU A 76 -0.95 -0.87 19.23
CA LEU A 76 -2.08 -0.18 18.63
C LEU A 76 -1.74 1.26 18.24
N ASP A 77 -0.92 1.93 19.05
CA ASP A 77 -0.48 3.30 18.78
C ASP A 77 0.32 3.42 17.48
N ARG A 78 0.88 2.33 16.99
CA ARG A 78 1.67 2.27 15.75
C ARG A 78 0.84 1.94 14.49
N LEU A 79 -0.41 1.65 14.65
CA LEU A 79 -1.29 1.31 13.52
C LEU A 79 -1.93 2.58 12.87
#